data_d6f00f2f5c593f4fe1dfbcd0e32ebd1b
#
_entry.id   d6f00f2f5c593f4fe1dfbcd0e32ebd1b
#
_cell.length_a   1.000
_cell.length_b   1.000
_cell.length_c   1.000
_cell.angle_alpha   90.00
_cell.angle_beta   90.00
_cell.angle_gamma   90.00
#
_symmetry.space_group_name_H-M   'P 1'
#
loop_
_entity.id
_entity.type
_entity.pdbx_description
1 polymer ?
#
loop_
_entity_poly.entity_id
_entity_poly.type
_entity_poly.pdbx_seq_one_letter_code
_entity_poly.pdbx_strand_id
1 'polypeptide(L)'
;MSMMKIGFYYINELLSRIDCTQLLKGNPGISGTAYMFGLISTQLAERDNGIEVTYFAPHAVNGSPKMHVEKVNDVVEAYRKAEATGLDYLVVKNNDANLLLEKLPPPAQSQTRIVVWCHNFLNQKELNCYSRCPLVARIINVGREQMDVYRDHAAFRKSDYIYNTVQIDQRYTDGLTPVAEREDVVTYMGCVIPSKGLHVLAEAWPEVLRKKPNAQLYVIGTGALYGGNVTLGKWGLAEPRYERYIMKYLSRDGQLLPGVHLMGIMGNEKYDILTQTKVGVPNPTGNTETFCVSAVEMQMLGIRIASKRCAGYLDTVRNGVLVRNERQLADEIVRQLDADVSPDDSPTYFAQHFAPETIIGEWERLFLKTIGKDVHLHPVLPLSNPDFEYKTLKERLRRLKLRFPWLDGLLPTVNIFVDLNWKVHSFLGKLKRRLTGDQF
;
A
#
# COMPACT_ATOMS: atom_id res chain seq x y z
N MET A 1 -11.80 -5.63 -33.55
CA MET A 1 -11.16 -4.50 -32.81
C MET A 1 -9.69 -4.80 -32.73
N SER A 2 -8.78 -3.81 -32.91
CA SER A 2 -7.37 -4.02 -32.64
C SER A 2 -7.16 -4.35 -31.16
N MET A 3 -6.26 -5.28 -30.84
CA MET A 3 -5.93 -5.60 -29.47
C MET A 3 -5.24 -4.39 -28.82
N MET A 4 -5.57 -4.11 -27.55
CA MET A 4 -4.92 -3.08 -26.75
C MET A 4 -3.60 -3.62 -26.23
N LYS A 5 -2.49 -2.95 -26.48
CA LYS A 5 -1.14 -3.40 -26.11
C LYS A 5 -0.63 -2.64 -24.90
N ILE A 6 -0.38 -3.33 -23.80
CA ILE A 6 -0.03 -2.74 -22.50
C ILE A 6 1.28 -3.30 -21.99
N GLY A 7 2.23 -2.41 -21.67
CA GLY A 7 3.44 -2.75 -20.96
C GLY A 7 3.30 -2.56 -19.45
N PHE A 8 3.92 -3.43 -18.67
CA PHE A 8 4.14 -3.25 -17.24
C PHE A 8 5.64 -3.22 -16.97
N TYR A 9 6.11 -2.25 -16.23
CA TYR A 9 7.49 -2.17 -15.78
C TYR A 9 7.57 -2.06 -14.26
N TYR A 10 8.17 -3.06 -13.65
CA TYR A 10 8.52 -3.04 -12.23
C TYR A 10 9.65 -4.01 -11.95
N ILE A 11 10.71 -3.55 -11.26
CA ILE A 11 11.87 -4.38 -10.91
C ILE A 11 11.72 -4.91 -9.49
N ASN A 12 11.65 -6.24 -9.37
CA ASN A 12 11.77 -6.93 -8.11
C ASN A 12 12.23 -8.38 -8.37
N GLU A 13 13.45 -8.71 -7.94
CA GLU A 13 14.06 -10.02 -8.19
C GLU A 13 13.24 -11.21 -7.65
N LEU A 14 12.41 -10.99 -6.62
CA LEU A 14 11.57 -12.06 -6.07
C LEU A 14 10.53 -12.55 -7.09
N LEU A 15 10.13 -11.72 -8.06
CA LEU A 15 9.21 -12.13 -9.14
C LEU A 15 9.81 -13.19 -10.08
N SER A 16 11.14 -13.34 -10.12
CA SER A 16 11.81 -14.41 -10.87
C SER A 16 11.80 -15.77 -10.14
N ARG A 17 11.54 -15.77 -8.83
CA ARG A 17 11.62 -16.94 -7.96
C ARG A 17 10.26 -17.52 -7.59
N ILE A 18 9.19 -16.84 -7.94
CA ILE A 18 7.82 -17.26 -7.64
C ILE A 18 7.04 -17.51 -8.93
N ASP A 19 6.01 -18.34 -8.84
CA ASP A 19 5.05 -18.53 -9.92
C ASP A 19 3.91 -17.52 -9.78
N CYS A 20 3.93 -16.49 -10.63
CA CYS A 20 2.93 -15.41 -10.60
C CYS A 20 1.51 -15.89 -10.96
N THR A 21 1.35 -17.08 -11.59
CA THR A 21 0.03 -17.67 -11.86
C THR A 21 -0.66 -18.14 -10.58
N GLN A 22 0.13 -18.40 -9.52
CA GLN A 22 -0.37 -18.82 -8.21
C GLN A 22 -0.71 -17.66 -7.26
N LEU A 23 -0.49 -16.42 -7.68
CA LEU A 23 -0.71 -15.24 -6.81
C LEU A 23 -2.18 -15.04 -6.40
N LEU A 24 -3.12 -15.64 -7.13
CA LEU A 24 -4.53 -15.72 -6.69
C LEU A 24 -4.74 -16.56 -5.41
N LYS A 25 -3.75 -17.36 -4.99
CA LYS A 25 -3.83 -18.14 -3.74
C LYS A 25 -3.38 -17.35 -2.51
N GLY A 26 -2.95 -16.10 -2.69
CA GLY A 26 -2.46 -15.21 -1.64
C GLY A 26 -1.03 -14.73 -1.87
N ASN A 27 -0.57 -13.82 -1.00
CA ASN A 27 0.79 -13.27 -1.09
C ASN A 27 1.83 -14.25 -0.52
N PRO A 28 2.78 -14.72 -1.33
CA PRO A 28 3.79 -15.71 -0.91
C PRO A 28 4.94 -15.11 -0.04
N GLY A 29 4.74 -13.96 0.60
CA GLY A 29 5.75 -13.30 1.44
C GLY A 29 6.62 -12.30 0.66
N ILE A 30 6.07 -11.66 -0.34
CA ILE A 30 6.73 -10.56 -1.08
C ILE A 30 6.10 -9.21 -0.76
N SER A 31 6.74 -8.12 -1.19
CA SER A 31 6.19 -6.78 -0.99
C SER A 31 4.84 -6.60 -1.70
N GLY A 32 3.92 -5.84 -1.09
CA GLY A 32 2.60 -5.61 -1.68
C GLY A 32 2.66 -5.03 -3.10
N THR A 33 3.63 -4.18 -3.41
CA THR A 33 3.81 -3.64 -4.77
C THR A 33 4.23 -4.73 -5.76
N ALA A 34 5.22 -5.58 -5.41
CA ALA A 34 5.64 -6.69 -6.26
C ALA A 34 4.48 -7.68 -6.50
N TYR A 35 3.75 -8.00 -5.44
CA TYR A 35 2.57 -8.84 -5.50
C TYR A 35 1.53 -8.28 -6.49
N MET A 36 1.21 -6.98 -6.42
CA MET A 36 0.24 -6.36 -7.31
C MET A 36 0.72 -6.33 -8.77
N PHE A 37 1.97 -5.93 -9.03
CA PHE A 37 2.49 -5.90 -10.40
C PHE A 37 2.50 -7.30 -11.03
N GLY A 38 2.95 -8.32 -10.31
CA GLY A 38 2.94 -9.71 -10.76
C GLY A 38 1.52 -10.24 -11.00
N LEU A 39 0.62 -10.02 -10.04
CA LEU A 39 -0.76 -10.51 -10.13
C LEU A 39 -1.52 -9.85 -11.28
N ILE A 40 -1.57 -8.52 -11.33
CA ILE A 40 -2.41 -7.80 -12.29
C ILE A 40 -1.92 -8.02 -13.73
N SER A 41 -0.60 -7.96 -13.98
CA SER A 41 -0.07 -8.23 -15.33
C SER A 41 -0.34 -9.66 -15.79
N THR A 42 -0.15 -10.65 -14.89
CA THR A 42 -0.41 -12.06 -15.19
C THR A 42 -1.89 -12.30 -15.47
N GLN A 43 -2.79 -11.77 -14.64
CA GLN A 43 -4.22 -11.98 -14.78
C GLN A 43 -4.82 -11.28 -15.99
N LEU A 44 -4.35 -10.08 -16.34
CA LEU A 44 -4.77 -9.41 -17.57
C LEU A 44 -4.34 -10.18 -18.82
N ALA A 45 -3.15 -10.80 -18.79
CA ALA A 45 -2.67 -11.63 -19.91
C ALA A 45 -3.42 -12.97 -20.03
N GLU A 46 -3.86 -13.57 -18.92
CA GLU A 46 -4.61 -14.83 -18.93
C GLU A 46 -5.98 -14.71 -19.59
N ARG A 47 -6.62 -13.55 -19.46
CA ARG A 47 -8.00 -13.35 -19.87
C ARG A 47 -8.10 -13.11 -21.37
N ASP A 48 -9.15 -13.62 -22.00
CA ASP A 48 -9.51 -13.32 -23.39
C ASP A 48 -10.34 -12.02 -23.44
N ASN A 49 -9.68 -10.90 -23.17
CA ASN A 49 -10.30 -9.59 -22.98
C ASN A 49 -9.89 -8.54 -24.05
N GLY A 50 -9.12 -8.94 -25.06
CA GLY A 50 -8.61 -8.04 -26.09
C GLY A 50 -7.43 -7.19 -25.64
N ILE A 51 -6.73 -7.57 -24.55
CA ILE A 51 -5.51 -6.94 -24.04
C ILE A 51 -4.32 -7.87 -24.25
N GLU A 52 -3.28 -7.34 -24.84
CA GLU A 52 -1.96 -7.98 -24.96
C GLU A 52 -1.02 -7.40 -23.90
N VAL A 53 -0.35 -8.24 -23.10
CA VAL A 53 0.50 -7.77 -22.00
C VAL A 53 1.96 -8.11 -22.26
N THR A 54 2.82 -7.06 -22.16
CA THR A 54 4.28 -7.19 -22.13
C THR A 54 4.79 -6.77 -20.75
N TYR A 55 5.60 -7.62 -20.11
CA TYR A 55 6.26 -7.29 -18.86
C TYR A 55 7.74 -6.98 -19.09
N PHE A 56 8.19 -5.82 -18.62
CA PHE A 56 9.57 -5.35 -18.74
C PHE A 56 10.30 -5.50 -17.41
N ALA A 57 11.39 -6.28 -17.39
CA ALA A 57 12.23 -6.45 -16.21
C ALA A 57 13.67 -6.87 -16.62
N PRO A 58 14.70 -6.67 -15.77
CA PRO A 58 16.05 -7.15 -16.04
C PRO A 58 16.23 -8.68 -15.86
N HIS A 59 15.26 -9.31 -15.23
CA HIS A 59 15.20 -10.75 -14.91
C HIS A 59 13.94 -11.39 -15.49
N ALA A 60 13.91 -12.73 -15.50
CA ALA A 60 12.71 -13.46 -15.87
C ALA A 60 11.56 -13.14 -14.89
N VAL A 61 10.34 -13.16 -15.38
CA VAL A 61 9.11 -13.12 -14.59
C VAL A 61 8.29 -14.34 -14.99
N ASN A 62 8.04 -15.20 -14.02
CA ASN A 62 7.28 -16.43 -14.24
C ASN A 62 5.77 -16.15 -14.12
N GLY A 63 5.21 -15.57 -15.17
CA GLY A 63 3.79 -15.19 -15.26
C GLY A 63 3.00 -16.09 -16.20
N SER A 64 1.91 -15.57 -16.77
CA SER A 64 1.12 -16.26 -17.79
C SER A 64 1.95 -16.63 -19.00
N PRO A 65 1.75 -17.82 -19.60
CA PRO A 65 2.32 -18.16 -20.90
C PRO A 65 1.90 -17.20 -22.04
N LYS A 66 0.79 -16.49 -21.86
CA LYS A 66 0.30 -15.47 -22.81
C LYS A 66 0.96 -14.11 -22.62
N MET A 67 1.66 -13.89 -21.48
CA MET A 67 2.37 -12.66 -21.18
C MET A 67 3.75 -12.66 -21.83
N HIS A 68 4.03 -11.66 -22.65
CA HIS A 68 5.36 -11.47 -23.21
C HIS A 68 6.29 -10.86 -22.15
N VAL A 69 7.51 -11.40 -22.00
CA VAL A 69 8.50 -10.86 -21.03
C VAL A 69 9.72 -10.34 -21.80
N GLU A 70 9.96 -9.04 -21.71
CA GLU A 70 11.07 -8.37 -22.36
C GLU A 70 12.16 -7.98 -21.36
N LYS A 71 13.40 -8.38 -21.65
CA LYS A 71 14.54 -8.01 -20.82
C LYS A 71 14.96 -6.56 -21.09
N VAL A 72 15.05 -5.78 -20.00
CA VAL A 72 15.46 -4.37 -19.98
C VAL A 72 16.30 -4.09 -18.76
N ASN A 73 17.18 -3.08 -18.83
CA ASN A 73 18.04 -2.70 -17.70
C ASN A 73 17.40 -1.62 -16.82
N ASP A 74 16.60 -0.73 -17.41
CA ASP A 74 15.92 0.36 -16.71
C ASP A 74 14.59 0.78 -17.36
N VAL A 75 13.90 1.71 -16.74
CA VAL A 75 12.60 2.20 -17.20
C VAL A 75 12.69 2.97 -18.52
N VAL A 76 13.84 3.57 -18.83
CA VAL A 76 14.04 4.32 -20.09
C VAL A 76 14.15 3.35 -21.26
N GLU A 77 14.89 2.25 -21.08
CA GLU A 77 14.96 1.18 -22.07
C GLU A 77 13.58 0.51 -22.25
N ALA A 78 12.85 0.26 -21.16
CA ALA A 78 11.49 -0.26 -21.22
C ALA A 78 10.57 0.63 -22.06
N TYR A 79 10.63 1.93 -21.83
CA TYR A 79 9.81 2.88 -22.58
C TYR A 79 10.19 2.92 -24.08
N ARG A 80 11.48 2.93 -24.42
CA ARG A 80 11.94 2.91 -25.82
C ARG A 80 11.51 1.63 -26.55
N LYS A 81 11.58 0.47 -25.88
CA LYS A 81 11.09 -0.79 -26.44
C LYS A 81 9.56 -0.78 -26.59
N ALA A 82 8.85 -0.23 -25.63
CA ALA A 82 7.40 -0.07 -25.71
C ALA A 82 7.00 0.78 -26.92
N GLU A 83 7.69 1.89 -27.18
CA GLU A 83 7.47 2.71 -28.40
C GLU A 83 7.79 1.94 -29.67
N ALA A 84 8.95 1.27 -29.72
CA ALA A 84 9.40 0.53 -30.91
C ALA A 84 8.48 -0.63 -31.27
N THR A 85 7.81 -1.23 -30.30
CA THR A 85 6.85 -2.34 -30.48
C THR A 85 5.40 -1.87 -30.59
N GLY A 86 5.17 -0.54 -30.53
CA GLY A 86 3.84 0.07 -30.70
C GLY A 86 2.87 -0.27 -29.57
N LEU A 87 3.36 -0.27 -28.32
CA LEU A 87 2.46 -0.38 -27.17
C LEU A 87 1.64 0.90 -27.00
N ASP A 88 0.38 0.75 -26.64
CA ASP A 88 -0.52 1.87 -26.38
C ASP A 88 -0.17 2.56 -25.05
N TYR A 89 0.11 1.76 -24.02
CA TYR A 89 0.39 2.25 -22.67
C TYR A 89 1.53 1.48 -22.01
N LEU A 90 2.32 2.20 -21.18
CA LEU A 90 3.28 1.63 -20.25
C LEU A 90 2.88 1.98 -18.82
N VAL A 91 2.57 0.97 -18.02
CA VAL A 91 2.28 1.08 -16.58
C VAL A 91 3.59 1.06 -15.80
N VAL A 92 3.84 2.11 -15.03
CA VAL A 92 5.05 2.24 -14.22
C VAL A 92 4.72 2.74 -12.82
N LYS A 93 5.50 2.33 -11.84
CA LYS A 93 5.40 2.87 -10.48
C LYS A 93 5.80 4.36 -10.48
N ASN A 94 5.24 5.16 -9.56
CA ASN A 94 5.48 6.60 -9.52
C ASN A 94 6.97 7.00 -9.46
N ASN A 95 7.81 6.28 -8.70
CA ASN A 95 9.25 6.60 -8.65
C ASN A 95 9.93 6.39 -10.02
N ASP A 96 9.56 5.32 -10.72
CA ASP A 96 10.10 5.01 -12.05
C ASP A 96 9.57 5.97 -13.11
N ALA A 97 8.32 6.42 -12.97
CA ALA A 97 7.75 7.47 -13.82
C ALA A 97 8.53 8.79 -13.72
N ASN A 98 8.94 9.18 -12.51
CA ASN A 98 9.77 10.37 -12.33
C ASN A 98 11.12 10.24 -13.03
N LEU A 99 11.81 9.12 -12.79
CA LEU A 99 13.10 8.85 -13.42
C LEU A 99 13.00 8.84 -14.95
N LEU A 100 11.92 8.24 -15.47
CA LEU A 100 11.63 8.21 -16.92
C LEU A 100 11.43 9.63 -17.47
N LEU A 101 10.54 10.41 -16.86
CA LEU A 101 10.21 11.75 -17.34
C LEU A 101 11.35 12.78 -17.20
N GLU A 102 12.28 12.57 -16.28
CA GLU A 102 13.49 13.38 -16.16
C GLU A 102 14.51 13.09 -17.27
N LYS A 103 14.54 11.86 -17.80
CA LYS A 103 15.52 11.41 -18.79
C LYS A 103 15.03 11.48 -20.24
N LEU A 104 13.71 11.49 -20.46
CA LEU A 104 13.15 11.61 -21.79
C LEU A 104 13.12 13.07 -22.22
N PRO A 105 13.56 13.40 -23.47
CA PRO A 105 13.28 14.70 -24.05
C PRO A 105 11.77 14.87 -24.21
N PRO A 106 11.26 16.11 -24.21
CA PRO A 106 9.82 16.34 -24.48
C PRO A 106 9.47 15.70 -25.82
N PRO A 107 8.54 14.73 -25.88
CA PRO A 107 8.25 14.05 -27.12
C PRO A 107 7.41 14.93 -28.01
N ALA A 108 7.87 15.15 -29.22
CA ALA A 108 7.06 15.79 -30.23
C ALA A 108 5.91 14.88 -30.72
N GLN A 109 6.05 13.55 -30.64
CA GLN A 109 5.09 12.59 -31.25
C GLN A 109 5.20 11.15 -30.67
N SER A 110 5.25 10.94 -29.36
CA SER A 110 5.16 9.56 -28.86
C SER A 110 3.73 9.02 -28.91
N GLN A 111 3.57 7.78 -29.40
CA GLN A 111 2.30 7.07 -29.39
C GLN A 111 2.06 6.33 -28.06
N THR A 112 3.14 5.83 -27.42
CA THR A 112 3.05 5.13 -26.13
C THR A 112 2.86 6.12 -24.99
N ARG A 113 1.76 6.00 -24.27
CA ARG A 113 1.44 6.88 -23.13
C ARG A 113 1.71 6.17 -21.81
N ILE A 114 1.94 6.94 -20.74
CA ILE A 114 2.31 6.43 -19.43
C ILE A 114 1.09 6.39 -18.52
N VAL A 115 0.91 5.26 -17.83
CA VAL A 115 0.01 5.11 -16.69
C VAL A 115 0.86 5.02 -15.44
N VAL A 116 0.75 6.02 -14.57
CA VAL A 116 1.50 6.07 -13.30
C VAL A 116 0.70 5.34 -12.23
N TRP A 117 1.20 4.19 -11.74
CA TRP A 117 0.57 3.43 -10.67
C TRP A 117 1.18 3.79 -9.31
N CYS A 118 0.40 4.47 -8.48
CA CYS A 118 0.88 5.13 -7.26
C CYS A 118 0.73 4.23 -6.04
N HIS A 119 1.78 3.46 -5.72
CA HIS A 119 1.88 2.72 -4.46
C HIS A 119 2.44 3.55 -3.30
N ASN A 120 2.85 4.79 -3.54
CA ASN A 120 3.27 5.78 -2.55
C ASN A 120 2.52 7.08 -2.76
N PHE A 121 2.48 7.94 -1.73
CA PHE A 121 1.96 9.30 -1.88
C PHE A 121 2.82 10.10 -2.86
N LEU A 122 2.17 10.93 -3.65
CA LEU A 122 2.83 11.85 -4.58
C LEU A 122 3.22 13.13 -3.87
N ASN A 123 4.45 13.58 -4.08
CA ASN A 123 4.91 14.89 -3.64
C ASN A 123 4.53 16.00 -4.65
N GLN A 124 4.72 17.26 -4.25
CA GLN A 124 4.34 18.41 -5.09
C GLN A 124 5.08 18.45 -6.44
N LYS A 125 6.35 18.01 -6.52
CA LYS A 125 7.12 17.96 -7.76
C LYS A 125 6.52 16.95 -8.74
N GLU A 126 6.18 15.75 -8.24
CA GLU A 126 5.52 14.69 -9.00
C GLU A 126 4.16 15.14 -9.52
N LEU A 127 3.32 15.71 -8.65
CA LEU A 127 2.00 16.22 -9.02
C LEU A 127 2.09 17.28 -10.13
N ASN A 128 3.02 18.23 -10.00
CA ASN A 128 3.24 19.25 -11.02
C ASN A 128 3.74 18.65 -12.35
N CYS A 129 4.66 17.70 -12.29
CA CYS A 129 5.20 17.03 -13.46
C CYS A 129 4.09 16.26 -14.19
N TYR A 130 3.35 15.40 -13.50
CA TYR A 130 2.34 14.54 -14.12
C TYR A 130 1.14 15.33 -14.65
N SER A 131 0.72 16.38 -13.95
CA SER A 131 -0.39 17.22 -14.42
C SER A 131 -0.11 17.90 -15.76
N ARG A 132 1.13 18.32 -15.99
CA ARG A 132 1.56 19.08 -17.17
C ARG A 132 2.07 18.19 -18.32
N CYS A 133 2.52 16.98 -18.02
CA CYS A 133 3.11 16.08 -19.00
C CYS A 133 2.01 15.45 -19.89
N PRO A 134 2.03 15.66 -21.21
CA PRO A 134 1.03 15.07 -22.12
C PRO A 134 1.17 13.54 -22.25
N LEU A 135 2.39 12.99 -21.99
CA LEU A 135 2.62 11.54 -22.00
C LEU A 135 1.89 10.82 -20.87
N VAL A 136 1.70 11.48 -19.73
CA VAL A 136 0.96 10.88 -18.60
C VAL A 136 -0.52 10.85 -18.94
N ALA A 137 -1.00 9.66 -19.28
CA ALA A 137 -2.39 9.40 -19.62
C ALA A 137 -3.27 9.38 -18.37
N ARG A 138 -2.82 8.66 -17.33
CA ARG A 138 -3.55 8.49 -16.06
C ARG A 138 -2.59 8.36 -14.89
N ILE A 139 -3.08 8.75 -13.72
CA ILE A 139 -2.47 8.56 -12.41
C ILE A 139 -3.42 7.65 -11.64
N ILE A 140 -3.04 6.41 -11.43
CA ILE A 140 -3.86 5.40 -10.74
C ILE A 140 -3.37 5.28 -9.30
N ASN A 141 -4.21 5.69 -8.36
CA ASN A 141 -3.97 5.55 -6.93
C ASN A 141 -4.47 4.18 -6.46
N VAL A 142 -3.85 3.63 -5.41
CA VAL A 142 -4.29 2.35 -4.82
C VAL A 142 -5.42 2.55 -3.80
N GLY A 143 -5.86 3.78 -3.59
CA GLY A 143 -6.95 4.13 -2.68
C GLY A 143 -7.62 5.45 -3.08
N ARG A 144 -8.91 5.54 -2.81
CA ARG A 144 -9.68 6.78 -2.99
C ARG A 144 -9.17 7.88 -2.06
N GLU A 145 -8.94 7.54 -0.81
CA GLU A 145 -8.45 8.46 0.20
C GLU A 145 -7.03 8.97 -0.14
N GLN A 146 -6.19 8.12 -0.76
CA GLN A 146 -4.90 8.52 -1.29
C GLN A 146 -5.06 9.56 -2.41
N MET A 147 -5.98 9.35 -3.34
CA MET A 147 -6.27 10.30 -4.42
C MET A 147 -6.80 11.63 -3.85
N ASP A 148 -7.67 11.59 -2.84
CA ASP A 148 -8.26 12.76 -2.22
C ASP A 148 -7.24 13.64 -1.46
N VAL A 149 -6.04 13.13 -1.16
CA VAL A 149 -4.95 13.93 -0.54
C VAL A 149 -4.60 15.16 -1.38
N TYR A 150 -4.64 15.05 -2.71
CA TYR A 150 -4.32 16.16 -3.62
C TYR A 150 -5.51 16.62 -4.49
N ARG A 151 -6.73 16.53 -3.93
CA ARG A 151 -7.99 16.80 -4.61
C ARG A 151 -8.10 18.21 -5.22
N ASP A 152 -7.41 19.19 -4.68
CA ASP A 152 -7.34 20.57 -5.17
C ASP A 152 -6.19 20.84 -6.15
N HIS A 153 -5.42 19.81 -6.53
CA HIS A 153 -4.33 19.92 -7.50
C HIS A 153 -4.80 19.60 -8.94
N ALA A 154 -4.19 20.22 -9.95
CA ALA A 154 -4.49 19.96 -11.36
C ALA A 154 -4.32 18.47 -11.76
N ALA A 155 -3.38 17.74 -11.12
CA ALA A 155 -3.17 16.32 -11.35
C ALA A 155 -4.43 15.47 -11.06
N PHE A 156 -5.32 15.95 -10.18
CA PHE A 156 -6.56 15.25 -9.85
C PHE A 156 -7.45 15.00 -11.09
N ARG A 157 -7.35 15.85 -12.11
CA ARG A 157 -8.11 15.68 -13.38
C ARG A 157 -7.69 14.44 -14.18
N LYS A 158 -6.44 13.99 -14.01
CA LYS A 158 -5.89 12.78 -14.65
C LYS A 158 -5.89 11.58 -13.72
N SER A 159 -6.44 11.73 -12.51
CA SER A 159 -6.35 10.72 -11.47
C SER A 159 -7.62 9.90 -11.38
N ASP A 160 -7.40 8.61 -11.18
CA ASP A 160 -8.40 7.65 -10.76
C ASP A 160 -7.82 6.80 -9.61
N TYR A 161 -8.63 5.92 -9.05
CA TYR A 161 -8.15 4.92 -8.11
C TYR A 161 -8.62 3.53 -8.55
N ILE A 162 -7.76 2.55 -8.34
CA ILE A 162 -8.07 1.12 -8.41
C ILE A 162 -7.44 0.51 -7.17
N TYR A 163 -8.25 -0.09 -6.33
CA TYR A 163 -7.78 -0.70 -5.10
C TYR A 163 -6.82 -1.86 -5.37
N ASN A 164 -5.96 -2.16 -4.41
CA ASN A 164 -5.23 -3.42 -4.44
C ASN A 164 -6.21 -4.57 -4.19
N THR A 165 -6.01 -5.68 -4.88
CA THR A 165 -6.78 -6.88 -4.61
C THR A 165 -6.18 -7.67 -3.46
N VAL A 166 -7.03 -8.37 -2.73
CA VAL A 166 -6.65 -9.29 -1.67
C VAL A 166 -7.48 -10.55 -1.81
N GLN A 167 -6.81 -11.68 -1.76
CA GLN A 167 -7.46 -12.98 -1.72
C GLN A 167 -6.78 -13.87 -0.70
N ILE A 168 -7.59 -14.65 0.01
CA ILE A 168 -7.17 -15.67 0.96
C ILE A 168 -7.75 -16.99 0.47
N ASP A 169 -6.95 -18.05 0.55
CA ASP A 169 -7.41 -19.41 0.23
C ASP A 169 -8.61 -19.77 1.12
N GLN A 170 -9.66 -20.28 0.50
CA GLN A 170 -10.93 -20.59 1.16
C GLN A 170 -10.78 -21.53 2.37
N ARG A 171 -9.79 -22.40 2.37
CA ARG A 171 -9.50 -23.28 3.52
C ARG A 171 -9.23 -22.53 4.82
N TYR A 172 -8.80 -21.25 4.75
CA TYR A 172 -8.57 -20.39 5.92
C TYR A 172 -9.77 -19.50 6.29
N THR A 173 -10.75 -19.37 5.40
CA THR A 173 -11.95 -18.57 5.64
C THR A 173 -13.15 -19.43 6.04
N ASP A 174 -13.13 -20.73 5.72
CA ASP A 174 -14.20 -21.64 6.08
C ASP A 174 -14.06 -22.10 7.55
N GLY A 175 -15.17 -22.05 8.30
CA GLY A 175 -15.21 -22.53 9.68
C GLY A 175 -14.39 -21.74 10.68
N LEU A 176 -14.13 -20.45 10.41
CA LEU A 176 -13.39 -19.58 11.33
C LEU A 176 -14.02 -19.53 12.71
N THR A 177 -13.20 -19.71 13.75
CA THR A 177 -13.60 -19.42 15.13
C THR A 177 -13.99 -17.95 15.25
N PRO A 178 -15.16 -17.62 15.81
CA PRO A 178 -15.55 -16.23 16.08
C PRO A 178 -14.46 -15.47 16.84
N VAL A 179 -14.18 -14.24 16.44
CA VAL A 179 -13.07 -13.46 17.03
C VAL A 179 -13.21 -13.29 18.54
N ALA A 180 -14.43 -13.19 19.06
CA ALA A 180 -14.69 -13.09 20.49
C ALA A 180 -14.21 -14.34 21.28
N GLU A 181 -14.27 -15.51 20.65
CA GLU A 181 -13.89 -16.80 21.26
C GLU A 181 -12.39 -17.12 21.16
N ARG A 182 -11.61 -16.33 20.38
CA ARG A 182 -10.16 -16.51 20.23
C ARG A 182 -9.44 -16.08 21.51
N GLU A 183 -8.25 -16.63 21.71
CA GLU A 183 -7.35 -16.17 22.77
C GLU A 183 -6.88 -14.72 22.55
N ASP A 184 -6.28 -14.10 23.57
CA ASP A 184 -5.78 -12.73 23.51
C ASP A 184 -4.50 -12.65 22.66
N VAL A 185 -4.62 -12.91 21.36
CA VAL A 185 -3.53 -12.86 20.38
C VAL A 185 -3.56 -11.53 19.62
N VAL A 186 -2.41 -10.85 19.63
CA VAL A 186 -2.15 -9.63 18.87
C VAL A 186 -1.11 -9.93 17.79
N THR A 187 -1.35 -9.50 16.54
CA THR A 187 -0.41 -9.74 15.45
C THR A 187 -0.01 -8.44 14.74
N TYR A 188 1.31 -8.21 14.64
CA TYR A 188 1.91 -7.27 13.69
C TYR A 188 2.25 -8.02 12.40
N MET A 189 1.91 -7.44 11.23
CA MET A 189 2.28 -8.01 9.94
C MET A 189 2.77 -6.93 8.97
N GLY A 190 4.05 -6.98 8.61
CA GLY A 190 4.64 -6.04 7.66
C GLY A 190 6.17 -5.99 7.70
N CYS A 191 6.76 -5.16 6.86
CA CYS A 191 8.21 -4.93 6.87
C CYS A 191 8.63 -4.23 8.17
N VAL A 192 9.67 -4.74 8.82
CA VAL A 192 10.14 -4.20 10.10
C VAL A 192 11.17 -3.10 9.88
N ILE A 193 10.66 -1.93 9.52
CA ILE A 193 11.41 -0.68 9.34
C ILE A 193 10.73 0.47 10.10
N PRO A 194 11.44 1.56 10.41
CA PRO A 194 10.89 2.67 11.22
C PRO A 194 9.56 3.24 10.70
N SER A 195 9.42 3.38 9.39
CA SER A 195 8.18 3.92 8.78
C SER A 195 6.97 2.97 8.89
N LYS A 196 7.18 1.68 9.18
CA LYS A 196 6.12 0.68 9.42
C LYS A 196 5.84 0.44 10.91
N GLY A 197 6.57 1.08 11.80
CA GLY A 197 6.14 1.41 13.15
C GLY A 197 6.07 0.28 14.17
N LEU A 198 6.74 -0.88 13.98
CA LEU A 198 6.76 -1.91 15.02
C LEU A 198 7.22 -1.36 16.39
N HIS A 199 8.07 -0.32 16.41
CA HIS A 199 8.50 0.32 17.66
C HIS A 199 7.34 0.90 18.47
N VAL A 200 6.30 1.45 17.81
CA VAL A 200 5.12 1.99 18.50
C VAL A 200 4.34 0.88 19.22
N LEU A 201 4.20 -0.28 18.58
CA LEU A 201 3.59 -1.45 19.22
C LEU A 201 4.48 -1.99 20.33
N ALA A 202 5.80 -2.05 20.11
CA ALA A 202 6.75 -2.51 21.14
C ALA A 202 6.71 -1.62 22.38
N GLU A 203 6.68 -0.30 22.23
CA GLU A 203 6.53 0.66 23.32
C GLU A 203 5.20 0.50 24.08
N ALA A 204 4.13 0.15 23.37
CA ALA A 204 2.81 -0.08 23.95
C ALA A 204 2.70 -1.44 24.66
N TRP A 205 3.51 -2.43 24.27
CA TRP A 205 3.37 -3.82 24.69
C TRP A 205 3.47 -4.06 26.21
N PRO A 206 4.41 -3.42 26.97
CA PRO A 206 4.46 -3.56 28.43
C PRO A 206 3.15 -3.16 29.12
N GLU A 207 2.48 -2.15 28.64
CA GLU A 207 1.16 -1.71 29.18
C GLU A 207 0.05 -2.69 28.82
N VAL A 208 0.09 -3.27 27.60
CA VAL A 208 -0.83 -4.36 27.23
C VAL A 208 -0.64 -5.55 28.17
N LEU A 209 0.59 -6.03 28.40
CA LEU A 209 0.88 -7.14 29.32
C LEU A 209 0.50 -6.84 30.77
N ARG A 210 0.61 -5.58 31.21
CA ARG A 210 0.18 -5.19 32.56
C ARG A 210 -1.31 -5.41 32.76
N LYS A 211 -2.13 -5.19 31.73
CA LYS A 211 -3.60 -5.33 31.75
C LYS A 211 -4.07 -6.72 31.33
N LYS A 212 -3.31 -7.37 30.48
CA LYS A 212 -3.56 -8.68 29.85
C LYS A 212 -2.31 -9.55 29.97
N PRO A 213 -2.00 -10.13 31.14
CA PRO A 213 -0.74 -10.83 31.38
C PRO A 213 -0.50 -12.05 30.47
N ASN A 214 -1.56 -12.65 29.96
CA ASN A 214 -1.50 -13.82 29.08
C ASN A 214 -1.57 -13.47 27.58
N ALA A 215 -1.62 -12.18 27.23
CA ALA A 215 -1.66 -11.76 25.83
C ALA A 215 -0.39 -12.20 25.09
N GLN A 216 -0.56 -12.65 23.84
CA GLN A 216 0.52 -13.07 22.96
C GLN A 216 0.70 -12.07 21.82
N LEU A 217 1.96 -11.82 21.44
CA LEU A 217 2.33 -10.97 20.31
C LEU A 217 3.05 -11.79 19.24
N TYR A 218 2.49 -11.87 18.07
CA TYR A 218 3.16 -12.41 16.90
C TYR A 218 3.64 -11.28 15.98
N VAL A 219 4.92 -11.33 15.59
CA VAL A 219 5.53 -10.38 14.64
C VAL A 219 5.87 -11.12 13.37
N ILE A 220 5.10 -10.88 12.31
CA ILE A 220 5.26 -11.48 10.98
C ILE A 220 5.93 -10.46 10.06
N GLY A 221 7.10 -10.81 9.56
CA GLY A 221 7.94 -9.99 8.70
C GLY A 221 9.29 -9.64 9.32
N THR A 222 10.19 -9.14 8.48
CA THR A 222 11.51 -8.62 8.87
C THR A 222 11.85 -7.36 8.10
N GLY A 223 12.96 -6.71 8.44
CA GLY A 223 13.50 -5.57 7.68
C GLY A 223 13.93 -5.92 6.25
N ALA A 224 14.10 -7.21 5.93
CA ALA A 224 14.49 -7.69 4.61
C ALA A 224 13.31 -7.97 3.65
N LEU A 225 12.06 -7.76 4.08
CA LEU A 225 10.85 -8.08 3.28
C LEU A 225 10.83 -7.40 1.90
N TYR A 226 11.40 -6.21 1.77
CA TYR A 226 11.44 -5.50 0.50
C TYR A 226 12.60 -5.91 -0.41
N GLY A 227 13.40 -6.89 0.01
CA GLY A 227 14.61 -7.32 -0.71
C GLY A 227 15.81 -6.42 -0.42
N GLY A 228 16.91 -6.66 -1.13
CA GLY A 228 18.17 -5.94 -0.96
C GLY A 228 19.06 -6.55 0.11
N ASN A 229 20.31 -6.04 0.20
CA ASN A 229 21.32 -6.47 1.17
C ASN A 229 21.08 -5.77 2.52
N VAL A 230 20.03 -6.18 3.24
CA VAL A 230 19.75 -5.65 4.58
C VAL A 230 20.44 -6.54 5.62
N THR A 231 21.37 -5.94 6.37
CA THR A 231 21.95 -6.61 7.53
C THR A 231 20.94 -6.56 8.69
N LEU A 232 20.52 -7.71 9.17
CA LEU A 232 19.63 -7.84 10.33
C LEU A 232 20.44 -7.95 11.62
N GLY A 233 19.86 -7.55 12.73
CA GLY A 233 20.46 -7.64 14.05
C GLY A 233 20.46 -9.07 14.62
N LYS A 234 20.79 -9.20 15.93
CA LYS A 234 20.91 -10.48 16.64
C LYS A 234 19.66 -11.35 16.56
N TRP A 235 18.49 -10.74 16.53
CA TRP A 235 17.19 -11.41 16.52
C TRP A 235 16.67 -11.71 15.10
N GLY A 236 17.41 -11.29 14.07
CA GLY A 236 17.00 -11.47 12.68
C GLY A 236 15.77 -10.65 12.28
N LEU A 237 15.41 -9.63 13.05
CA LEU A 237 14.14 -8.91 12.90
C LEU A 237 14.28 -7.64 12.04
N ALA A 238 15.26 -6.80 12.32
CA ALA A 238 15.42 -5.50 11.71
C ALA A 238 16.89 -5.08 11.59
N GLU A 239 17.15 -3.92 11.00
CA GLU A 239 18.46 -3.28 11.03
C GLU A 239 18.94 -3.18 12.49
N PRO A 240 20.25 -3.44 12.81
CA PRO A 240 20.73 -3.66 14.17
C PRO A 240 20.37 -2.57 15.19
N ARG A 241 20.36 -1.29 14.75
CA ARG A 241 20.05 -0.16 15.64
C ARG A 241 18.56 -0.09 15.95
N TYR A 242 17.72 -0.28 14.93
CA TYR A 242 16.28 -0.30 15.09
C TYR A 242 15.83 -1.53 15.89
N GLU A 243 16.43 -2.69 15.64
CA GLU A 243 16.18 -3.91 16.40
C GLU A 243 16.50 -3.73 17.89
N ARG A 244 17.67 -3.17 18.23
CA ARG A 244 18.03 -2.88 19.63
C ARG A 244 17.01 -1.99 20.34
N TYR A 245 16.44 -1.01 19.60
CA TYR A 245 15.40 -0.15 20.16
C TYR A 245 14.12 -0.93 20.49
N ILE A 246 13.62 -1.72 19.57
CA ILE A 246 12.43 -2.57 19.74
C ILE A 246 12.62 -3.53 20.90
N MET A 247 13.80 -4.17 20.99
CA MET A 247 14.09 -5.19 21.99
C MET A 247 14.20 -4.66 23.42
N LYS A 248 14.33 -3.35 23.64
CA LYS A 248 14.19 -2.76 24.98
C LYS A 248 12.83 -3.07 25.63
N TYR A 249 11.81 -3.24 24.81
CA TYR A 249 10.43 -3.44 25.25
C TYR A 249 9.95 -4.89 25.10
N LEU A 250 10.51 -5.64 24.16
CA LEU A 250 10.09 -7.00 23.83
C LEU A 250 11.01 -8.09 24.39
N SER A 251 12.10 -7.71 25.06
CA SER A 251 13.02 -8.68 25.68
C SER A 251 13.49 -8.24 27.07
N ARG A 252 13.90 -9.22 27.88
CA ARG A 252 14.53 -9.03 29.20
C ARG A 252 15.64 -10.04 29.34
N ASP A 253 16.80 -9.62 29.87
CA ASP A 253 17.97 -10.47 30.14
C ASP A 253 18.42 -11.30 28.93
N GLY A 254 18.32 -10.71 27.73
CA GLY A 254 18.72 -11.34 26.46
C GLY A 254 17.78 -12.41 25.92
N GLN A 255 16.58 -12.56 26.50
CA GLN A 255 15.51 -13.46 26.06
C GLN A 255 14.26 -12.65 25.71
N LEU A 256 13.44 -13.16 24.77
CA LEU A 256 12.13 -12.57 24.48
C LEU A 256 11.24 -12.66 25.73
N LEU A 257 10.38 -11.66 25.92
CA LEU A 257 9.32 -11.75 26.92
C LEU A 257 8.42 -12.96 26.62
N PRO A 258 7.87 -13.63 27.65
CA PRO A 258 6.87 -14.68 27.46
C PRO A 258 5.73 -14.19 26.57
N GLY A 259 5.30 -15.03 25.63
CA GLY A 259 4.24 -14.71 24.68
C GLY A 259 4.66 -13.77 23.52
N VAL A 260 5.94 -13.43 23.37
CA VAL A 260 6.43 -12.70 22.18
C VAL A 260 7.06 -13.66 21.17
N HIS A 261 6.58 -13.66 19.94
CA HIS A 261 6.99 -14.58 18.89
C HIS A 261 7.43 -13.80 17.64
N LEU A 262 8.68 -14.02 17.20
CA LEU A 262 9.24 -13.45 15.98
C LEU A 262 9.18 -14.50 14.87
N MET A 263 8.29 -14.33 13.90
CA MET A 263 7.96 -15.36 12.90
C MET A 263 8.78 -15.26 11.62
N GLY A 264 9.49 -14.13 11.41
CA GLY A 264 10.18 -13.92 10.14
C GLY A 264 9.23 -13.63 8.97
N ILE A 265 9.74 -13.79 7.74
CA ILE A 265 8.93 -13.65 6.52
C ILE A 265 8.16 -14.95 6.32
N MET A 266 6.85 -14.84 6.16
CA MET A 266 5.94 -15.97 5.95
C MET A 266 5.17 -15.83 4.66
N GLY A 267 4.91 -16.94 4.00
CA GLY A 267 3.96 -17.07 2.90
C GLY A 267 2.52 -17.27 3.39
N ASN A 268 1.80 -18.21 2.77
CA ASN A 268 0.41 -18.48 3.15
C ASN A 268 0.27 -19.16 4.54
N GLU A 269 1.33 -19.76 5.08
CA GLU A 269 1.37 -20.27 6.45
C GLU A 269 1.12 -19.21 7.53
N LYS A 270 1.24 -17.94 7.19
CA LYS A 270 0.86 -16.84 8.09
C LYS A 270 -0.62 -16.91 8.52
N TYR A 271 -1.47 -17.48 7.68
CA TYR A 271 -2.89 -17.57 7.97
C TYR A 271 -3.20 -18.52 9.13
N ASP A 272 -2.35 -19.50 9.43
CA ASP A 272 -2.48 -20.37 10.61
C ASP A 272 -2.40 -19.56 11.90
N ILE A 273 -1.58 -18.48 11.91
CA ILE A 273 -1.49 -17.54 13.03
C ILE A 273 -2.67 -16.54 12.98
N LEU A 274 -2.97 -16.01 11.80
CA LEU A 274 -4.01 -15.00 11.66
C LEU A 274 -5.41 -15.54 12.01
N THR A 275 -5.71 -16.80 11.74
CA THR A 275 -6.99 -17.42 12.15
C THR A 275 -7.19 -17.48 13.66
N GLN A 276 -6.11 -17.39 14.44
CA GLN A 276 -6.13 -17.34 15.92
C GLN A 276 -6.03 -15.90 16.46
N THR A 277 -5.71 -14.93 15.61
CA THR A 277 -5.50 -13.54 16.02
C THR A 277 -6.82 -12.84 16.34
N LYS A 278 -6.87 -12.12 17.45
CA LYS A 278 -8.00 -11.29 17.87
C LYS A 278 -7.85 -9.83 17.42
N VAL A 279 -6.63 -9.28 17.55
CA VAL A 279 -6.33 -7.89 17.21
C VAL A 279 -5.13 -7.81 16.26
N GLY A 280 -5.32 -7.16 15.12
CA GLY A 280 -4.28 -6.85 14.15
C GLY A 280 -3.73 -5.44 14.35
N VAL A 281 -2.41 -5.29 14.31
CA VAL A 281 -1.73 -3.98 14.43
C VAL A 281 -0.76 -3.81 13.25
N PRO A 282 -1.26 -3.71 12.01
CA PRO A 282 -0.40 -3.42 10.87
C PRO A 282 -0.01 -1.94 10.92
N ASN A 283 1.24 -1.61 10.63
CA ASN A 283 1.78 -0.23 10.58
C ASN A 283 1.12 0.77 11.55
N PRO A 284 1.38 0.68 12.87
CA PRO A 284 0.71 1.52 13.86
C PRO A 284 1.09 3.01 13.82
N THR A 285 2.07 3.42 13.00
CA THR A 285 2.35 4.84 12.74
C THR A 285 1.40 5.43 11.71
N GLY A 286 0.80 4.62 10.84
CA GLY A 286 0.07 5.09 9.66
C GLY A 286 0.94 5.82 8.62
N ASN A 287 2.24 5.97 8.87
CA ASN A 287 3.14 6.67 7.96
C ASN A 287 3.27 5.90 6.64
N THR A 288 3.27 6.63 5.54
CA THR A 288 3.42 6.08 4.19
C THR A 288 2.38 5.03 3.77
N GLU A 289 1.31 4.85 4.54
CA GLU A 289 0.30 3.84 4.23
C GLU A 289 -0.74 4.38 3.26
N THR A 290 -0.73 3.84 2.05
CA THR A 290 -1.62 4.24 0.95
C THR A 290 -2.83 3.32 0.78
N PHE A 291 -2.73 2.05 1.24
CA PHE A 291 -3.81 1.06 1.17
C PHE A 291 -3.80 0.09 2.36
N CYS A 292 -2.65 -0.51 2.67
CA CYS A 292 -2.49 -1.55 3.68
C CYS A 292 -3.16 -2.90 3.37
N VAL A 293 -2.55 -3.69 2.49
CA VAL A 293 -2.99 -5.06 2.16
C VAL A 293 -3.16 -5.92 3.41
N SER A 294 -2.22 -5.85 4.37
CA SER A 294 -2.28 -6.64 5.60
C SER A 294 -3.49 -6.31 6.49
N ALA A 295 -3.97 -5.05 6.49
CA ALA A 295 -5.20 -4.71 7.22
C ALA A 295 -6.44 -5.36 6.59
N VAL A 296 -6.46 -5.47 5.26
CA VAL A 296 -7.55 -6.14 4.54
C VAL A 296 -7.49 -7.66 4.78
N GLU A 297 -6.30 -8.29 4.63
CA GLU A 297 -6.12 -9.73 4.91
C GLU A 297 -6.60 -10.09 6.32
N MET A 298 -6.24 -9.31 7.32
CA MET A 298 -6.67 -9.52 8.71
C MET A 298 -8.19 -9.44 8.85
N GLN A 299 -8.83 -8.42 8.29
CA GLN A 299 -10.27 -8.22 8.40
C GLN A 299 -11.09 -9.24 7.60
N MET A 300 -10.55 -9.81 6.52
CA MET A 300 -11.15 -10.96 5.84
C MET A 300 -11.25 -12.20 6.74
N LEU A 301 -10.44 -12.27 7.80
CA LEU A 301 -10.48 -13.30 8.84
C LEU A 301 -11.21 -12.83 10.09
N GLY A 302 -11.95 -11.72 10.02
CA GLY A 302 -12.70 -11.14 11.14
C GLY A 302 -11.85 -10.41 12.18
N ILE A 303 -10.53 -10.29 12.00
CA ILE A 303 -9.62 -9.66 12.95
C ILE A 303 -9.91 -8.16 13.04
N ARG A 304 -9.91 -7.61 14.25
CA ARG A 304 -10.10 -6.19 14.50
C ARG A 304 -8.77 -5.45 14.36
N ILE A 305 -8.80 -4.28 13.75
CA ILE A 305 -7.60 -3.47 13.55
C ILE A 305 -7.48 -2.41 14.63
N ALA A 306 -6.29 -2.31 15.24
CA ALA A 306 -5.89 -1.20 16.09
C ALA A 306 -4.67 -0.51 15.45
N SER A 307 -4.84 0.70 14.92
CA SER A 307 -3.74 1.42 14.27
C SER A 307 -3.99 2.94 14.28
N LYS A 308 -3.04 3.72 13.77
CA LYS A 308 -3.17 5.17 13.69
C LYS A 308 -3.90 5.58 12.41
N ARG A 309 -4.81 6.54 12.52
CA ARG A 309 -5.59 7.08 11.41
C ARG A 309 -4.67 7.67 10.32
N CYS A 310 -4.84 7.18 9.10
CA CYS A 310 -4.17 7.68 7.89
C CYS A 310 -5.04 7.44 6.66
N ALA A 311 -4.67 8.01 5.51
CA ALA A 311 -5.45 7.90 4.29
C ALA A 311 -5.72 6.43 3.90
N GLY A 312 -4.68 5.58 3.85
CA GLY A 312 -4.87 4.18 3.45
C GLY A 312 -5.82 3.41 4.36
N TYR A 313 -5.80 3.67 5.67
CA TYR A 313 -6.71 3.01 6.60
C TYR A 313 -8.15 3.50 6.52
N LEU A 314 -8.38 4.73 6.09
CA LEU A 314 -9.75 5.23 5.86
C LEU A 314 -10.46 4.51 4.70
N ASP A 315 -9.70 3.92 3.77
CA ASP A 315 -10.23 3.06 2.72
C ASP A 315 -10.35 1.58 3.16
N THR A 316 -9.45 1.12 4.05
CA THR A 316 -9.24 -0.32 4.28
C THR A 316 -9.58 -0.80 5.68
N VAL A 317 -9.89 0.06 6.64
CA VAL A 317 -10.30 -0.37 7.99
C VAL A 317 -11.78 -0.09 8.19
N ARG A 318 -12.54 -1.17 8.34
CA ARG A 318 -13.96 -1.19 8.64
C ARG A 318 -14.23 -1.74 10.04
N ASN A 319 -13.49 -2.78 10.42
CA ASN A 319 -13.59 -3.42 11.72
C ASN A 319 -12.37 -3.07 12.57
N GLY A 320 -12.56 -2.28 13.61
CA GLY A 320 -11.50 -1.86 14.51
C GLY A 320 -11.51 -0.37 14.81
N VAL A 321 -10.40 0.14 15.32
CA VAL A 321 -10.27 1.55 15.72
C VAL A 321 -8.99 2.17 15.19
N LEU A 322 -9.15 3.36 14.63
CA LEU A 322 -8.07 4.21 14.17
C LEU A 322 -7.82 5.34 15.17
N VAL A 323 -6.79 5.17 16.02
CA VAL A 323 -6.40 6.18 17.01
C VAL A 323 -5.83 7.44 16.35
N ARG A 324 -6.02 8.58 16.99
CA ARG A 324 -5.41 9.84 16.53
C ARG A 324 -3.99 10.04 17.06
N ASN A 325 -3.70 9.43 18.23
CA ASN A 325 -2.41 9.53 18.90
C ASN A 325 -1.89 8.12 19.23
N GLU A 326 -0.66 7.84 18.90
CA GLU A 326 0.03 6.56 19.16
C GLU A 326 0.02 6.15 20.64
N ARG A 327 0.00 7.12 21.57
CA ARG A 327 -0.11 6.85 23.02
C ARG A 327 -1.40 6.14 23.44
N GLN A 328 -2.42 6.18 22.58
CA GLN A 328 -3.70 5.51 22.82
C GLN A 328 -3.67 4.02 22.41
N LEU A 329 -2.59 3.56 21.75
CA LEU A 329 -2.55 2.26 21.11
C LEU A 329 -2.68 1.12 22.14
N ALA A 330 -2.00 1.20 23.28
CA ALA A 330 -2.07 0.16 24.31
C ALA A 330 -3.48 -0.02 24.85
N ASP A 331 -4.14 1.07 25.24
CA ASP A 331 -5.51 1.05 25.75
C ASP A 331 -6.48 0.53 24.71
N GLU A 332 -6.26 0.90 23.45
CA GLU A 332 -7.11 0.48 22.36
C GLU A 332 -6.95 -1.02 22.05
N ILE A 333 -5.73 -1.55 22.06
CA ILE A 333 -5.50 -2.99 21.91
C ILE A 333 -6.23 -3.74 23.01
N VAL A 334 -6.09 -3.33 24.27
CA VAL A 334 -6.78 -3.96 25.41
C VAL A 334 -8.29 -3.91 25.22
N ARG A 335 -8.83 -2.76 24.84
CA ARG A 335 -10.27 -2.60 24.60
C ARG A 335 -10.78 -3.53 23.48
N GLN A 336 -9.99 -3.71 22.43
CA GLN A 336 -10.34 -4.61 21.32
C GLN A 336 -10.21 -6.11 21.71
N LEU A 337 -9.27 -6.45 22.60
CA LEU A 337 -9.17 -7.80 23.15
C LEU A 337 -10.39 -8.16 24.01
N ASP A 338 -10.92 -7.17 24.76
CA ASP A 338 -12.08 -7.35 25.66
C ASP A 338 -13.45 -7.21 24.97
N ALA A 339 -13.48 -6.64 23.76
CA ALA A 339 -14.75 -6.34 23.12
C ALA A 339 -15.51 -7.63 22.78
N ASP A 340 -16.70 -7.75 23.34
CA ASP A 340 -17.71 -8.70 22.91
C ASP A 340 -18.41 -8.11 21.68
N VAL A 341 -18.22 -8.72 20.52
CA VAL A 341 -18.64 -8.11 19.25
C VAL A 341 -19.68 -8.96 18.57
N SER A 342 -20.76 -8.30 18.20
CA SER A 342 -21.76 -8.82 17.26
C SER A 342 -21.12 -9.29 15.96
N PRO A 343 -21.75 -10.22 15.22
CA PRO A 343 -21.28 -10.65 13.92
C PRO A 343 -20.93 -9.46 13.04
N ASP A 344 -19.71 -9.45 12.50
CA ASP A 344 -19.20 -8.40 11.65
C ASP A 344 -19.30 -8.82 10.18
N ASP A 345 -19.81 -7.93 9.33
CA ASP A 345 -19.92 -8.16 7.90
C ASP A 345 -18.62 -7.89 7.13
N SER A 346 -17.56 -7.47 7.82
CA SER A 346 -16.29 -7.11 7.20
C SER A 346 -15.70 -8.22 6.34
N PRO A 347 -15.66 -9.51 6.74
CA PRO A 347 -15.15 -10.56 5.89
C PRO A 347 -15.86 -10.61 4.53
N THR A 348 -17.19 -10.56 4.52
CA THR A 348 -18.00 -10.55 3.29
C THR A 348 -17.78 -9.28 2.48
N TYR A 349 -17.74 -8.11 3.15
CA TYR A 349 -17.48 -6.83 2.49
C TYR A 349 -16.15 -6.83 1.76
N PHE A 350 -15.06 -7.24 2.42
CA PHE A 350 -13.73 -7.24 1.83
C PHE A 350 -13.56 -8.28 0.72
N ALA A 351 -14.16 -9.47 0.90
CA ALA A 351 -14.18 -10.50 -0.13
C ALA A 351 -14.88 -10.06 -1.42
N GLN A 352 -15.84 -9.14 -1.34
CA GLN A 352 -16.53 -8.57 -2.50
C GLN A 352 -15.81 -7.36 -3.09
N HIS A 353 -15.40 -6.40 -2.24
CA HIS A 353 -14.87 -5.12 -2.68
C HIS A 353 -13.43 -5.19 -3.21
N PHE A 354 -12.62 -6.09 -2.66
CA PHE A 354 -11.21 -6.25 -3.04
C PHE A 354 -10.96 -7.59 -3.74
N ALA A 355 -12.02 -8.27 -4.18
CA ALA A 355 -11.92 -9.50 -4.94
C ALA A 355 -11.11 -9.30 -6.23
N PRO A 356 -10.26 -10.26 -6.62
CA PRO A 356 -9.50 -10.19 -7.87
C PRO A 356 -10.36 -9.90 -9.09
N GLU A 357 -11.52 -10.56 -9.21
CA GLU A 357 -12.45 -10.34 -10.33
C GLU A 357 -12.90 -8.87 -10.45
N THR A 358 -13.24 -8.25 -9.32
CA THR A 358 -13.64 -6.83 -9.27
C THR A 358 -12.49 -5.93 -9.70
N ILE A 359 -11.31 -6.11 -9.10
CA ILE A 359 -10.16 -5.24 -9.31
C ILE A 359 -9.56 -5.40 -10.71
N ILE A 360 -9.43 -6.64 -11.20
CA ILE A 360 -8.95 -6.89 -12.57
C ILE A 360 -9.95 -6.33 -13.59
N GLY A 361 -11.26 -6.49 -13.34
CA GLY A 361 -12.30 -5.87 -14.16
C GLY A 361 -12.24 -4.34 -14.19
N GLU A 362 -11.76 -3.68 -13.13
CA GLU A 362 -11.51 -2.24 -13.13
C GLU A 362 -10.32 -1.87 -14.02
N TRP A 363 -9.24 -2.64 -14.03
CA TRP A 363 -8.12 -2.48 -14.93
C TRP A 363 -8.53 -2.67 -16.40
N GLU A 364 -9.33 -3.70 -16.71
CA GLU A 364 -9.91 -3.90 -18.04
C GLU A 364 -10.77 -2.72 -18.46
N ARG A 365 -11.65 -2.24 -17.58
CA ARG A 365 -12.50 -1.08 -17.83
C ARG A 365 -11.67 0.18 -18.07
N LEU A 366 -10.60 0.38 -17.31
CA LEU A 366 -9.66 1.48 -17.49
C LEU A 366 -9.14 1.48 -18.93
N PHE A 367 -8.51 0.39 -19.35
CA PHE A 367 -7.84 0.34 -20.65
C PHE A 367 -8.81 0.31 -21.83
N LEU A 368 -9.87 -0.47 -21.76
CA LEU A 368 -10.76 -0.70 -22.89
C LEU A 368 -11.86 0.36 -23.05
N LYS A 369 -12.24 1.04 -21.96
CA LYS A 369 -13.44 1.90 -22.01
C LYS A 369 -13.20 3.35 -21.64
N THR A 370 -12.21 3.67 -20.80
CA THR A 370 -12.11 5.01 -20.20
C THR A 370 -10.87 5.79 -20.61
N ILE A 371 -9.68 5.18 -20.61
CA ILE A 371 -8.41 5.91 -20.74
C ILE A 371 -8.27 6.66 -22.06
N GLY A 372 -8.71 6.08 -23.17
CA GLY A 372 -8.66 6.71 -24.50
C GLY A 372 -9.73 7.80 -24.72
N LYS A 373 -10.75 7.86 -23.88
CA LYS A 373 -11.87 8.80 -23.99
C LYS A 373 -11.78 9.99 -23.06
N ASP A 374 -10.71 10.10 -22.28
CA ASP A 374 -10.50 11.12 -21.24
C ASP A 374 -11.64 11.19 -20.20
N VAL A 375 -12.26 10.04 -19.92
CA VAL A 375 -13.34 9.88 -18.94
C VAL A 375 -12.75 9.20 -17.69
N HIS A 376 -13.12 9.66 -16.51
CA HIS A 376 -12.73 9.01 -15.26
C HIS A 376 -13.30 7.61 -15.13
N LEU A 377 -12.53 6.70 -14.54
CA LEU A 377 -12.96 5.34 -14.23
C LEU A 377 -14.10 5.35 -13.21
N HIS A 378 -14.02 6.23 -12.23
CA HIS A 378 -15.04 6.47 -11.22
C HIS A 378 -15.53 7.92 -11.28
N PRO A 379 -16.82 8.17 -11.05
CA PRO A 379 -17.30 9.54 -10.90
C PRO A 379 -16.61 10.20 -9.70
N VAL A 380 -16.44 11.52 -9.75
CA VAL A 380 -15.93 12.28 -8.61
C VAL A 380 -16.96 12.22 -7.48
N LEU A 381 -16.73 11.34 -6.53
CA LEU A 381 -17.63 11.08 -5.42
C LEU A 381 -17.61 12.23 -4.40
N PRO A 382 -18.70 12.43 -3.63
CA PRO A 382 -18.69 13.29 -2.45
C PRO A 382 -17.56 12.91 -1.48
N LEU A 383 -17.12 13.87 -0.68
CA LEU A 383 -16.07 13.61 0.31
C LEU A 383 -16.50 12.57 1.33
N SER A 384 -15.68 11.54 1.51
CA SER A 384 -15.63 10.73 2.71
C SER A 384 -14.65 11.38 3.69
N ASN A 385 -14.91 11.28 5.00
CA ASN A 385 -14.04 11.84 6.04
C ASN A 385 -13.67 13.33 5.80
N PRO A 386 -14.65 14.25 5.75
CA PRO A 386 -14.44 15.64 5.34
C PRO A 386 -13.51 16.44 6.30
N ASP A 387 -13.35 15.99 7.54
CA ASP A 387 -12.47 16.53 8.57
C ASP A 387 -11.01 16.07 8.45
N PHE A 388 -10.73 15.02 7.62
CA PHE A 388 -9.39 14.50 7.47
C PHE A 388 -8.56 15.37 6.52
N GLU A 389 -7.37 15.79 6.96
CA GLU A 389 -6.37 16.53 6.16
C GLU A 389 -6.94 17.69 5.33
N TYR A 390 -7.83 18.47 5.92
CA TYR A 390 -8.44 19.65 5.27
C TYR A 390 -9.22 19.34 3.97
N LYS A 391 -9.78 18.15 3.83
CA LYS A 391 -10.50 17.75 2.59
C LYS A 391 -11.62 18.70 2.21
N THR A 392 -12.38 19.23 3.17
CA THR A 392 -13.42 20.24 2.89
C THR A 392 -12.84 21.49 2.23
N LEU A 393 -11.69 21.97 2.67
CA LEU A 393 -11.00 23.11 2.06
C LEU A 393 -10.49 22.74 0.66
N LYS A 394 -9.88 21.58 0.51
CA LYS A 394 -9.41 21.05 -0.80
C LYS A 394 -10.57 21.00 -1.81
N GLU A 395 -11.73 20.50 -1.42
CA GLU A 395 -12.90 20.45 -2.31
C GLU A 395 -13.43 21.85 -2.67
N ARG A 396 -13.45 22.80 -1.73
CA ARG A 396 -13.83 24.19 -2.04
C ARG A 396 -12.87 24.83 -3.04
N LEU A 397 -11.56 24.65 -2.84
CA LEU A 397 -10.54 25.14 -3.77
C LEU A 397 -10.65 24.47 -5.14
N ARG A 398 -10.87 23.15 -5.19
CA ARG A 398 -11.10 22.43 -6.45
C ARG A 398 -12.29 23.01 -7.23
N ARG A 399 -13.44 23.22 -6.57
CA ARG A 399 -14.63 23.82 -7.22
C ARG A 399 -14.35 25.24 -7.71
N LEU A 400 -13.61 26.02 -6.92
CA LEU A 400 -13.23 27.38 -7.32
C LEU A 400 -12.34 27.37 -8.56
N LYS A 401 -11.31 26.49 -8.59
CA LYS A 401 -10.40 26.33 -9.73
C LYS A 401 -11.12 25.77 -10.99
N LEU A 402 -12.11 24.91 -10.82
CA LEU A 402 -12.95 24.45 -11.94
C LEU A 402 -13.81 25.57 -12.52
N ARG A 403 -14.34 26.46 -11.68
CA ARG A 403 -15.11 27.62 -12.10
C ARG A 403 -14.24 28.72 -12.73
N PHE A 404 -13.01 28.86 -12.26
CA PHE A 404 -12.05 29.85 -12.70
C PHE A 404 -10.69 29.19 -12.98
N PRO A 405 -10.49 28.56 -14.17
CA PRO A 405 -9.29 27.77 -14.47
C PRO A 405 -7.96 28.50 -14.35
N TRP A 406 -7.97 29.82 -14.55
CA TRP A 406 -6.78 30.68 -14.40
C TRP A 406 -6.24 30.70 -12.96
N LEU A 407 -7.06 30.38 -11.96
CA LEU A 407 -6.63 30.27 -10.57
C LEU A 407 -5.73 29.05 -10.29
N ASP A 408 -5.73 28.02 -11.15
CA ASP A 408 -4.91 26.82 -10.97
C ASP A 408 -3.41 27.13 -10.90
N GLY A 409 -2.97 28.20 -11.60
CA GLY A 409 -1.58 28.66 -11.57
C GLY A 409 -1.26 29.63 -10.44
N LEU A 410 -2.28 30.27 -9.85
CA LEU A 410 -2.10 31.33 -8.84
C LEU A 410 -2.34 30.86 -7.42
N LEU A 411 -3.32 29.98 -7.20
CA LEU A 411 -3.64 29.49 -5.87
C LEU A 411 -2.83 28.24 -5.56
N PRO A 412 -2.04 28.24 -4.46
CA PRO A 412 -1.33 27.06 -4.02
C PRO A 412 -2.30 25.93 -3.66
N THR A 413 -1.82 24.70 -3.68
CA THR A 413 -2.57 23.56 -3.16
C THR A 413 -2.43 23.49 -1.65
N VAL A 414 -3.44 22.97 -0.97
CA VAL A 414 -3.42 22.77 0.49
C VAL A 414 -2.27 21.85 0.93
N ASN A 415 -1.87 20.92 0.08
CA ASN A 415 -0.76 20.00 0.37
C ASN A 415 0.56 20.72 0.65
N ILE A 416 0.83 21.88 0.05
CA ILE A 416 2.04 22.65 0.34
C ILE A 416 2.12 23.00 1.82
N PHE A 417 1.00 23.38 2.43
CA PHE A 417 0.93 23.70 3.86
C PHE A 417 1.02 22.44 4.73
N VAL A 418 0.40 21.35 4.31
CA VAL A 418 0.50 20.05 4.99
C VAL A 418 1.94 19.55 4.99
N ASP A 419 2.61 19.58 3.84
CA ASP A 419 4.02 19.18 3.69
C ASP A 419 4.96 20.10 4.52
N LEU A 420 4.69 21.40 4.55
CA LEU A 420 5.47 22.35 5.35
C LEU A 420 5.30 22.05 6.84
N ASN A 421 4.07 21.88 7.31
CA ASN A 421 3.78 21.52 8.70
C ASN A 421 4.47 20.21 9.09
N TRP A 422 4.40 19.19 8.24
CA TRP A 422 5.09 17.91 8.47
C TRP A 422 6.62 18.08 8.56
N LYS A 423 7.23 18.88 7.67
CA LYS A 423 8.68 19.19 7.72
C LYS A 423 9.07 19.89 9.01
N VAL A 424 8.28 20.87 9.47
CA VAL A 424 8.52 21.55 10.74
C VAL A 424 8.43 20.58 11.93
N HIS A 425 7.39 19.76 11.99
CA HIS A 425 7.26 18.75 13.05
C HIS A 425 8.37 17.70 13.02
N SER A 426 8.75 17.24 11.83
CA SER A 426 9.88 16.31 11.66
C SER A 426 11.20 16.93 12.12
N PHE A 427 11.45 18.19 11.80
CA PHE A 427 12.63 18.92 12.25
C PHE A 427 12.65 19.09 13.78
N LEU A 428 11.54 19.52 14.37
CA LEU A 428 11.40 19.65 15.83
C LEU A 428 11.57 18.28 16.53
N GLY A 429 11.02 17.22 15.96
CA GLY A 429 11.21 15.86 16.46
C GLY A 429 12.67 15.40 16.41
N LYS A 430 13.40 15.73 15.33
CA LYS A 430 14.85 15.46 15.23
C LYS A 430 15.65 16.27 16.24
N LEU A 431 15.30 17.53 16.46
CA LEU A 431 15.96 18.40 17.43
C LEU A 431 15.75 17.86 18.86
N LYS A 432 14.50 17.51 19.20
CA LYS A 432 14.17 16.91 20.51
C LYS A 432 14.98 15.62 20.74
N ARG A 433 15.04 14.71 19.77
CA ARG A 433 15.81 13.46 19.86
C ARG A 433 17.32 13.72 20.07
N ARG A 434 17.88 14.72 19.41
CA ARG A 434 19.29 15.12 19.64
C ARG A 434 19.52 15.64 21.06
N LEU A 435 18.55 16.35 21.63
CA LEU A 435 18.65 16.90 23.00
C LEU A 435 18.40 15.85 24.08
N THR A 436 17.55 14.87 23.82
CA THR A 436 17.22 13.79 24.78
C THR A 436 18.13 12.58 24.69
N GLY A 437 19.06 12.54 23.73
CA GLY A 437 19.93 11.38 23.52
C GLY A 437 19.21 10.16 22.91
N ASP A 438 17.91 10.24 22.66
CA ASP A 438 17.13 9.21 21.98
C ASP A 438 17.46 9.21 20.49
N GLN A 439 18.50 8.48 20.16
CA GLN A 439 18.96 8.31 18.79
C GLN A 439 18.47 6.99 18.21
N PHE A 440 17.32 7.09 17.58
CA PHE A 440 16.94 6.02 16.66
C PHE A 440 16.30 6.62 15.40
#